data_8ebe1825d445567420baebd1f6fb7611
#
_entry.id   8ebe1825d445567420baebd1f6fb7611
#
_cell.length_a   1.000
_cell.length_b   1.000
_cell.length_c   1.000
_cell.angle_alpha   90.00
_cell.angle_beta   90.00
_cell.angle_gamma   90.00
#
_symmetry.space_group_name_H-M   'P 1'
#
loop_
_entity.id
_entity.type
_entity.pdbx_description
1 polymer ?
#
loop_
_entity_poly.entity_id
_entity_poly.type
_entity_poly.pdbx_seq_one_letter_code
_entity_poly.pdbx_strand_id
1 'polypeptide(L)'
;MKTFNYHSAKDVKEASKISSSSSAFLAGGMTTIPSIKLGLASYRDIIDIKGIKSLSGIKVSGKSIKIGATTKHVEVANSKEVKKTIPSLAALAEGIGDPQVRNRGTIGGSIANNDPSADYPSACVALNAVIHTNSRKIEAEEFFKGMF
;
A
#
# COMPACT_ATOMS: atom_id res chain seq x y z
N MET A 1 -13.52 5.06 -20.32
CA MET A 1 -12.15 4.97 -19.72
C MET A 1 -11.18 5.46 -20.78
N LYS A 2 -10.28 6.38 -20.43
CA LYS A 2 -9.22 6.84 -21.35
C LYS A 2 -8.14 5.76 -21.48
N THR A 3 -7.45 5.73 -22.62
CA THR A 3 -6.30 4.84 -22.84
C THR A 3 -5.12 5.25 -21.97
N PHE A 4 -4.31 4.30 -21.53
CA PHE A 4 -3.07 4.50 -20.77
C PHE A 4 -2.03 3.46 -21.21
N ASN A 5 -0.76 3.77 -20.96
CA ASN A 5 0.32 2.79 -21.08
C ASN A 5 0.40 1.96 -19.81
N TYR A 6 0.56 0.67 -19.94
CA TYR A 6 0.75 -0.24 -18.81
C TYR A 6 2.21 -0.71 -18.74
N HIS A 7 2.82 -0.55 -17.57
CA HIS A 7 4.20 -0.95 -17.31
C HIS A 7 4.22 -1.94 -16.14
N SER A 8 4.87 -3.09 -16.31
CA SER A 8 5.14 -4.04 -15.24
C SER A 8 6.57 -3.87 -14.76
N ALA A 9 6.77 -3.17 -13.66
CA ALA A 9 8.11 -2.88 -13.15
C ALA A 9 8.72 -4.10 -12.45
N LYS A 10 9.99 -4.36 -12.72
CA LYS A 10 10.75 -5.50 -12.16
C LYS A 10 11.31 -5.20 -10.77
N ASP A 11 11.59 -3.93 -10.49
CA ASP A 11 12.13 -3.45 -9.23
C ASP A 11 11.72 -2.00 -8.94
N VAL A 12 12.04 -1.52 -7.72
CA VAL A 12 11.70 -0.17 -7.26
C VAL A 12 12.38 0.91 -8.10
N LYS A 13 13.61 0.66 -8.58
CA LYS A 13 14.38 1.62 -9.37
C LYS A 13 13.74 1.85 -10.73
N GLU A 14 13.32 0.77 -11.40
CA GLU A 14 12.59 0.85 -12.66
C GLU A 14 11.24 1.56 -12.47
N ALA A 15 10.46 1.18 -11.44
CA ALA A 15 9.20 1.84 -11.11
C ALA A 15 9.37 3.34 -10.88
N SER A 16 10.39 3.74 -10.13
CA SER A 16 10.70 5.15 -9.88
C SER A 16 11.13 5.90 -11.14
N LYS A 17 11.85 5.25 -12.05
CA LYS A 17 12.29 5.86 -13.31
C LYS A 17 11.13 6.17 -14.26
N ILE A 18 10.10 5.32 -14.27
CA ILE A 18 8.90 5.49 -15.11
C ILE A 18 7.95 6.53 -14.49
N SER A 19 8.01 6.70 -13.17
CA SER A 19 7.09 7.57 -12.42
C SER A 19 7.19 9.04 -12.84
N SER A 20 6.04 9.67 -13.00
CA SER A 20 5.88 11.08 -13.34
C SER A 20 4.60 11.63 -12.68
N SER A 21 4.36 12.93 -12.80
CA SER A 21 3.11 13.57 -12.32
C SER A 21 1.85 13.06 -13.03
N SER A 22 1.99 12.41 -14.19
CA SER A 22 0.88 11.83 -14.96
C SER A 22 0.80 10.31 -14.86
N SER A 23 1.52 9.70 -13.93
CA SER A 23 1.49 8.26 -13.68
C SER A 23 0.83 7.90 -12.36
N ALA A 24 0.42 6.64 -12.22
CA ALA A 24 0.02 6.06 -10.94
C ALA A 24 0.65 4.68 -10.73
N PHE A 25 1.04 4.40 -9.50
CA PHE A 25 1.42 3.04 -9.09
C PHE A 25 0.19 2.16 -8.91
N LEU A 26 0.27 0.94 -9.38
CA LEU A 26 -0.77 -0.07 -9.23
C LEU A 26 -0.27 -1.22 -8.35
N ALA A 27 -0.76 -1.27 -7.12
CA ALA A 27 -0.62 -2.40 -6.21
C ALA A 27 -1.91 -3.26 -6.24
N GLY A 28 -2.74 -3.20 -5.21
CA GLY A 28 -4.02 -3.92 -5.15
C GLY A 28 -5.07 -3.45 -6.17
N GLY A 29 -5.04 -2.17 -6.51
CA GLY A 29 -5.94 -1.53 -7.47
C GLY A 29 -7.35 -1.24 -6.95
N MET A 30 -7.59 -1.40 -5.65
CA MET A 30 -8.95 -1.29 -5.08
C MET A 30 -9.50 0.15 -5.09
N THR A 31 -8.64 1.15 -5.14
CA THR A 31 -9.02 2.57 -5.33
C THR A 31 -8.75 3.01 -6.76
N THR A 32 -7.54 2.75 -7.27
CA THR A 32 -7.09 3.25 -8.58
C THR A 32 -7.96 2.74 -9.74
N ILE A 33 -8.29 1.44 -9.77
CA ILE A 33 -9.06 0.87 -10.88
C ILE A 33 -10.51 1.41 -10.92
N PRO A 34 -11.27 1.43 -9.80
CA PRO A 34 -12.59 2.07 -9.78
C PRO A 34 -12.55 3.54 -10.19
N SER A 35 -11.57 4.31 -9.69
CA SER A 35 -11.43 5.74 -10.03
C SER A 35 -11.23 5.97 -11.53
N ILE A 36 -10.43 5.13 -12.18
CA ILE A 36 -10.23 5.18 -13.64
C ILE A 36 -11.51 4.78 -14.37
N LYS A 37 -12.20 3.71 -13.94
CA LYS A 37 -13.43 3.22 -14.55
C LYS A 37 -14.55 4.25 -14.50
N LEU A 38 -14.68 4.95 -13.36
CA LEU A 38 -15.68 5.99 -13.16
C LEU A 38 -15.30 7.35 -13.78
N GLY A 39 -14.09 7.46 -14.33
CA GLY A 39 -13.59 8.72 -14.91
C GLY A 39 -13.18 9.77 -13.89
N LEU A 40 -13.07 9.39 -12.60
CA LEU A 40 -12.63 10.28 -11.51
C LEU A 40 -11.13 10.55 -11.55
N ALA A 41 -10.36 9.64 -12.13
CA ALA A 41 -8.92 9.79 -12.34
C ALA A 41 -8.52 9.37 -13.76
N SER A 42 -7.47 10.01 -14.28
CA SER A 42 -6.91 9.70 -15.60
C SER A 42 -5.40 9.82 -15.53
N TYR A 43 -4.71 8.75 -15.92
CA TYR A 43 -3.26 8.67 -15.91
C TYR A 43 -2.78 8.33 -17.31
N ARG A 44 -1.62 8.84 -17.70
CA ARG A 44 -0.95 8.46 -18.95
C ARG A 44 -0.29 7.09 -18.82
N ASP A 45 0.30 6.83 -17.66
CA ASP A 45 1.06 5.62 -17.37
C ASP A 45 0.57 4.96 -16.09
N ILE A 46 0.31 3.66 -16.13
CA ILE A 46 0.02 2.81 -14.97
C ILE A 46 1.21 1.91 -14.73
N ILE A 47 1.82 2.00 -13.56
CA ILE A 47 3.03 1.27 -13.18
C ILE A 47 2.65 0.17 -12.20
N ASP A 48 2.58 -1.06 -12.67
CA ASP A 48 2.30 -2.22 -11.84
C ASP A 48 3.54 -2.62 -11.03
N ILE A 49 3.39 -2.59 -9.70
CA ILE A 49 4.44 -2.90 -8.73
C ILE A 49 4.21 -4.23 -7.99
N LYS A 50 3.15 -4.96 -8.31
CA LYS A 50 2.80 -6.22 -7.64
C LYS A 50 3.87 -7.30 -7.76
N GLY A 51 4.59 -7.31 -8.88
CA GLY A 51 5.66 -8.27 -9.14
C GLY A 51 6.98 -8.00 -8.41
N ILE A 52 7.13 -6.85 -7.77
CA ILE A 52 8.36 -6.45 -7.09
C ILE A 52 8.49 -7.19 -5.76
N LYS A 53 9.25 -8.28 -5.73
CA LYS A 53 9.41 -9.15 -4.55
C LYS A 53 9.89 -8.41 -3.29
N SER A 54 10.73 -7.39 -3.43
CA SER A 54 11.25 -6.59 -2.30
C SER A 54 10.17 -5.75 -1.60
N LEU A 55 9.03 -5.52 -2.25
CA LEU A 55 7.89 -4.79 -1.70
C LEU A 55 6.84 -5.70 -1.06
N SER A 56 7.04 -7.00 -1.02
CA SER A 56 6.07 -7.96 -0.46
C SER A 56 6.61 -8.67 0.77
N GLY A 57 5.70 -9.12 1.63
CA GLY A 57 6.00 -9.98 2.76
C GLY A 57 6.15 -9.25 4.09
N ILE A 58 6.30 -10.05 5.14
CA ILE A 58 6.34 -9.61 6.53
C ILE A 58 7.60 -10.17 7.17
N LYS A 59 8.38 -9.33 7.84
CA LYS A 59 9.62 -9.72 8.51
C LYS A 59 9.70 -9.11 9.90
N VAL A 60 10.01 -9.94 10.89
CA VAL A 60 10.30 -9.49 12.25
C VAL A 60 11.82 -9.36 12.41
N SER A 61 12.27 -8.26 12.98
CA SER A 61 13.67 -8.01 13.29
C SER A 61 13.79 -7.34 14.67
N GLY A 62 14.26 -8.09 15.64
CA GLY A 62 14.31 -7.62 17.03
C GLY A 62 12.92 -7.24 17.55
N LYS A 63 12.76 -5.99 17.95
CA LYS A 63 11.49 -5.42 18.47
C LYS A 63 10.63 -4.76 17.39
N SER A 64 10.99 -4.86 16.12
CA SER A 64 10.25 -4.25 15.01
C SER A 64 9.71 -5.27 14.03
N ILE A 65 8.59 -4.93 13.38
CA ILE A 65 8.02 -5.67 12.27
C ILE A 65 8.07 -4.79 11.02
N LYS A 66 8.55 -5.34 9.92
CA LYS A 66 8.57 -4.69 8.62
C LYS A 66 7.60 -5.37 7.68
N ILE A 67 6.67 -4.61 7.12
CA ILE A 67 5.65 -5.08 6.20
C ILE A 67 5.86 -4.41 4.85
N GLY A 68 5.98 -5.21 3.80
CA GLY A 68 6.17 -4.69 2.45
C GLY A 68 4.90 -4.02 1.90
N ALA A 69 5.07 -3.00 1.09
CA ALA A 69 3.97 -2.15 0.60
C ALA A 69 2.92 -2.92 -0.22
N THR A 70 3.31 -3.98 -0.94
CA THR A 70 2.40 -4.81 -1.74
C THR A 70 1.81 -6.01 -0.98
N THR A 71 2.08 -6.13 0.33
CA THR A 71 1.48 -7.15 1.19
C THR A 71 -0.01 -6.92 1.31
N LYS A 72 -0.80 -7.93 1.02
CA LYS A 72 -2.26 -7.84 1.01
C LYS A 72 -2.84 -7.77 2.43
N HIS A 73 -4.03 -7.19 2.57
CA HIS A 73 -4.72 -7.12 3.86
C HIS A 73 -4.92 -8.52 4.47
N VAL A 74 -5.30 -9.51 3.66
CA VAL A 74 -5.47 -10.90 4.11
C VAL A 74 -4.17 -11.53 4.61
N GLU A 75 -3.02 -11.15 4.05
CA GLU A 75 -1.71 -11.64 4.49
C GLU A 75 -1.33 -11.02 5.83
N VAL A 76 -1.61 -9.71 6.04
CA VAL A 76 -1.41 -9.04 7.32
C VAL A 76 -2.31 -9.65 8.40
N ALA A 77 -3.60 -9.83 8.09
CA ALA A 77 -4.59 -10.41 9.00
C ALA A 77 -4.23 -11.83 9.46
N ASN A 78 -3.69 -12.64 8.54
CA ASN A 78 -3.39 -14.06 8.82
C ASN A 78 -1.95 -14.33 9.25
N SER A 79 -1.07 -13.33 9.24
CA SER A 79 0.33 -13.52 9.63
C SER A 79 0.45 -13.91 11.11
N LYS A 80 1.14 -15.02 11.37
CA LYS A 80 1.46 -15.44 12.72
C LYS A 80 2.37 -14.43 13.44
N GLU A 81 3.27 -13.82 12.70
CA GLU A 81 4.20 -12.79 13.18
C GLU A 81 3.45 -11.54 13.61
N VAL A 82 2.50 -11.05 12.79
CA VAL A 82 1.67 -9.88 13.14
C VAL A 82 0.78 -10.20 14.33
N LYS A 83 0.10 -11.34 14.34
CA LYS A 83 -0.76 -11.77 15.46
C LYS A 83 0.00 -11.88 16.77
N LYS A 84 1.26 -12.31 16.72
CA LYS A 84 2.12 -12.42 17.92
C LYS A 84 2.66 -11.07 18.40
N THR A 85 3.01 -10.17 17.48
CA THR A 85 3.73 -8.92 17.78
C THR A 85 2.79 -7.73 17.98
N ILE A 86 1.79 -7.60 17.11
CA ILE A 86 0.83 -6.49 17.10
C ILE A 86 -0.56 -7.07 16.75
N PRO A 87 -1.21 -7.81 17.67
CA PRO A 87 -2.50 -8.47 17.40
C PRO A 87 -3.60 -7.50 16.96
N SER A 88 -3.58 -6.26 17.45
CA SER A 88 -4.50 -5.21 17.01
C SER A 88 -4.38 -4.88 15.51
N LEU A 89 -3.18 -4.92 14.95
CA LEU A 89 -2.98 -4.70 13.52
C LEU A 89 -3.55 -5.86 12.68
N ALA A 90 -3.43 -7.10 13.15
CA ALA A 90 -4.04 -8.24 12.50
C ALA A 90 -5.58 -8.16 12.52
N ALA A 91 -6.16 -7.81 13.67
CA ALA A 91 -7.60 -7.61 13.81
C ALA A 91 -8.12 -6.47 12.93
N LEU A 92 -7.41 -5.34 12.90
CA LEU A 92 -7.73 -4.23 12.01
C LEU A 92 -7.74 -4.69 10.54
N ALA A 93 -6.70 -5.38 10.10
CA ALA A 93 -6.59 -5.87 8.73
C ALA A 93 -7.71 -6.86 8.36
N GLU A 94 -8.17 -7.68 9.31
CA GLU A 94 -9.28 -8.60 9.14
C GLU A 94 -10.63 -7.88 8.97
N GLY A 95 -10.79 -6.71 9.57
CA GLY A 95 -11.99 -5.86 9.47
C GLY A 95 -12.08 -5.03 8.19
N ILE A 96 -11.02 -4.93 7.38
CA ILE A 96 -11.01 -4.08 6.18
C ILE A 96 -11.89 -4.69 5.08
N GLY A 97 -12.94 -3.94 4.68
CA GLY A 97 -13.79 -4.28 3.55
C GLY A 97 -14.37 -5.71 3.65
N ASP A 98 -14.48 -6.34 2.49
CA ASP A 98 -14.88 -7.75 2.35
C ASP A 98 -13.70 -8.67 2.01
N PRO A 99 -13.90 -10.00 1.96
CA PRO A 99 -12.84 -10.94 1.59
C PRO A 99 -12.21 -10.68 0.22
N GLN A 100 -12.98 -10.15 -0.75
CA GLN A 100 -12.47 -9.86 -2.10
C GLN A 100 -11.53 -8.65 -2.04
N VAL A 101 -11.91 -7.59 -1.32
CA VAL A 101 -11.07 -6.42 -1.05
C VAL A 101 -9.79 -6.83 -0.33
N ARG A 102 -9.88 -7.63 0.73
CA ARG A 102 -8.70 -8.08 1.49
C ARG A 102 -7.72 -8.93 0.68
N ASN A 103 -8.22 -9.70 -0.27
CA ASN A 103 -7.37 -10.52 -1.18
C ASN A 103 -6.70 -9.70 -2.29
N ARG A 104 -7.05 -8.43 -2.47
CA ARG A 104 -6.50 -7.55 -3.50
C ARG A 104 -5.81 -6.33 -2.93
N GLY A 105 -6.47 -5.62 -2.02
CA GLY A 105 -5.96 -4.41 -1.38
C GLY A 105 -4.68 -4.68 -0.60
N THR A 106 -3.79 -3.69 -0.55
CA THR A 106 -2.45 -3.80 0.07
C THR A 106 -2.25 -2.71 1.11
N ILE A 107 -1.44 -3.00 2.13
CA ILE A 107 -1.14 -2.04 3.18
C ILE A 107 -0.52 -0.74 2.63
N GLY A 108 0.46 -0.85 1.74
CA GLY A 108 1.10 0.31 1.14
C GLY A 108 0.18 1.10 0.21
N GLY A 109 -0.74 0.41 -0.50
CA GLY A 109 -1.77 1.08 -1.31
C GLY A 109 -2.71 1.93 -0.47
N SER A 110 -3.18 1.39 0.67
CA SER A 110 -4.02 2.12 1.62
C SER A 110 -3.30 3.32 2.23
N ILE A 111 -2.06 3.13 2.70
CA ILE A 111 -1.23 4.18 3.30
C ILE A 111 -0.93 5.29 2.30
N ALA A 112 -0.54 4.94 1.06
CA ALA A 112 -0.21 5.92 0.04
C ALA A 112 -1.44 6.69 -0.48
N ASN A 113 -2.60 6.05 -0.53
CA ASN A 113 -3.86 6.70 -0.91
C ASN A 113 -4.36 7.67 0.16
N ASN A 114 -4.05 7.41 1.43
CA ASN A 114 -4.41 8.22 2.58
C ASN A 114 -5.88 8.69 2.60
N ASP A 115 -6.80 7.76 2.30
CA ASP A 115 -8.23 8.03 2.43
C ASP A 115 -8.55 8.27 3.92
N PRO A 116 -9.28 9.36 4.28
CA PRO A 116 -9.66 9.65 5.66
C PRO A 116 -10.49 8.54 6.32
N SER A 117 -11.20 7.74 5.54
CA SER A 117 -11.99 6.59 6.01
C SER A 117 -11.20 5.29 6.10
N ALA A 118 -9.92 5.28 5.72
CA ALA A 118 -9.10 4.09 5.78
C ALA A 118 -8.53 3.84 7.18
N ASP A 119 -8.41 2.56 7.55
CA ASP A 119 -8.00 2.15 8.90
C ASP A 119 -6.48 2.24 9.13
N TYR A 120 -5.66 1.94 8.11
CA TYR A 120 -4.21 1.89 8.28
C TYR A 120 -3.53 3.23 8.62
N PRO A 121 -3.94 4.40 8.09
CA PRO A 121 -3.29 5.66 8.47
C PRO A 121 -3.30 5.90 9.98
N SER A 122 -4.47 5.74 10.64
CA SER A 122 -4.59 5.90 12.08
C SER A 122 -3.78 4.85 12.86
N ALA A 123 -3.77 3.60 12.40
CA ALA A 123 -2.95 2.56 13.01
C ALA A 123 -1.45 2.85 12.90
N CYS A 124 -0.99 3.36 11.75
CA CYS A 124 0.41 3.74 11.57
C CYS A 124 0.83 4.84 12.56
N VAL A 125 0.00 5.86 12.76
CA VAL A 125 0.27 6.91 13.74
C VAL A 125 0.26 6.35 15.16
N ALA A 126 -0.76 5.59 15.54
CA ALA A 126 -0.89 5.01 16.88
C ALA A 126 0.25 4.05 17.24
N LEU A 127 0.85 3.39 16.26
CA LEU A 127 1.96 2.45 16.42
C LEU A 127 3.34 3.09 16.22
N ASN A 128 3.42 4.42 16.06
CA ASN A 128 4.64 5.15 15.73
C ASN A 128 5.40 4.51 14.56
N ALA A 129 4.67 4.19 13.48
CA ALA A 129 5.24 3.53 12.33
C ALA A 129 6.17 4.46 11.55
N VAL A 130 7.22 3.87 10.97
CA VAL A 130 8.12 4.57 10.04
C VAL A 130 7.83 4.10 8.63
N ILE A 131 7.42 5.02 7.77
CA ILE A 131 7.12 4.75 6.36
C ILE A 131 8.41 4.84 5.54
N HIS A 132 8.79 3.73 4.94
CA HIS A 132 9.99 3.65 4.09
C HIS A 132 9.60 3.86 2.63
N THR A 133 10.14 4.90 2.01
CA THR A 133 10.01 5.16 0.58
C THR A 133 11.29 4.73 -0.16
N ASN A 134 11.34 4.96 -1.47
CA ASN A 134 12.54 4.73 -2.29
C ASN A 134 13.72 5.67 -1.93
N SER A 135 13.45 6.81 -1.29
CA SER A 135 14.44 7.86 -1.05
C SER A 135 14.65 8.19 0.44
N ARG A 136 13.67 7.94 1.31
CA ARG A 136 13.72 8.38 2.71
C ARG A 136 12.85 7.52 3.63
N LYS A 137 13.06 7.71 4.94
CA LYS A 137 12.19 7.20 6.01
C LYS A 137 11.44 8.38 6.59
N ILE A 138 10.15 8.21 6.86
CA ILE A 138 9.26 9.27 7.31
C ILE A 138 8.44 8.70 8.47
N GLU A 139 8.40 9.38 9.59
CA GLU A 139 7.50 9.04 10.69
C GLU A 139 6.04 9.18 10.23
N ALA A 140 5.15 8.31 10.71
CA ALA A 140 3.75 8.30 10.25
C ALA A 140 3.05 9.65 10.46
N GLU A 141 3.27 10.32 11.58
CA GLU A 141 2.73 11.66 11.84
C GLU A 141 3.14 12.70 10.80
N GLU A 142 4.36 12.55 10.25
CA GLU A 142 4.90 13.45 9.22
C GLU A 142 4.52 13.01 7.80
N PHE A 143 4.08 11.76 7.62
CA PHE A 143 3.70 11.23 6.32
C PHE A 143 2.29 11.65 5.91
N PHE A 144 1.33 11.59 6.82
CA PHE A 144 -0.08 11.88 6.55
C PHE A 144 -0.38 13.38 6.70
N LYS A 145 -0.12 14.18 5.65
CA LYS A 145 -0.27 15.65 5.66
C LYS A 145 -1.57 16.17 5.05
N GLY A 146 -2.33 15.36 4.35
CA GLY A 146 -3.56 15.75 3.67
C GLY A 146 -4.36 14.56 3.20
N MET A 147 -5.50 14.83 2.54
CA MET A 147 -6.35 13.81 1.94
C MET A 147 -5.82 13.45 0.55
N PHE A 148 -5.70 12.16 0.28
CA PHE A 148 -5.30 11.56 -1.01
C PHE A 148 -3.90 11.95 -1.51
#